data_4f3740c09b1622d81bbee9b92cb91b89
#
_entry.id   4f3740c09b1622d81bbee9b92cb91b89
#
_cell.length_a   1.000
_cell.length_b   1.000
_cell.length_c   1.000
_cell.angle_alpha   90.00
_cell.angle_beta   90.00
_cell.angle_gamma   90.00
#
_symmetry.space_group_name_H-M   'P 1'
#
loop_
_entity.id
_entity.type
_entity.pdbx_description
1 polymer ?
#
loop_
_entity_poly.entity_id
_entity_poly.type
_entity_poly.pdbx_seq_one_letter_code
_entity_poly.pdbx_strand_id
1 'polypeptide(L)' 'EAWNQRVGGRVGSSHTGDVGYAADIACVGSRDRYIIVKALMDVGINRIGIGKTFIHCDVDKNKDANVIWLYN' A
#
# COMPACT_ATOMS: atom_id res chain seq x y z
N GLU A 1 -11.06 0.00 10.86
CA GLU A 1 -11.33 -0.76 10.78
C GLU A 1 -11.97 -1.32 9.69
N ALA A 2 -13.03 -0.85 9.34
CA ALA A 2 -13.66 -1.43 8.27
C ALA A 2 -12.78 -1.41 7.07
N TRP A 3 -12.19 -0.33 6.77
CA TRP A 3 -11.44 -0.26 5.58
C TRP A 3 -10.35 -1.27 5.65
N ASN A 4 -9.89 -1.49 6.78
CA ASN A 4 -8.87 -2.36 6.99
C ASN A 4 -9.28 -3.72 6.66
N GLN A 5 -10.44 -4.09 7.00
CA GLN A 5 -10.79 -5.36 6.74
C GLN A 5 -11.10 -5.57 5.39
N ARG A 6 -11.68 -4.64 4.75
CA ARG A 6 -11.99 -4.86 3.44
C ARG A 6 -10.83 -5.06 2.64
N VAL A 7 -9.90 -4.31 2.81
CA VAL A 7 -8.74 -4.43 2.03
C VAL A 7 -8.16 -5.73 2.39
N GLY A 8 -8.16 -6.00 3.61
CA GLY A 8 -7.56 -7.20 4.01
C GLY A 8 -8.24 -8.38 3.46
N GLY A 9 -9.49 -8.24 3.36
CA GLY A 9 -10.20 -9.35 2.93
C GLY A 9 -9.76 -9.83 1.60
N ARG A 10 -9.62 -8.92 0.72
CA ARG A 10 -9.28 -9.34 -0.52
C ARG A 10 -7.92 -9.68 -0.56
N VAL A 11 -7.20 -9.05 0.11
CA VAL A 11 -5.87 -9.30 0.04
C VAL A 11 -5.67 -10.59 0.65
N GLY A 12 -6.58 -10.97 1.39
CA GLY A 12 -6.43 -12.18 2.03
C GLY A 12 -6.03 -13.21 1.11
N SER A 13 -6.42 -13.00 -0.05
CA SER A 13 -6.13 -14.03 -0.93
C SER A 13 -4.68 -14.10 -1.12
N SER A 14 -4.04 -13.13 -0.83
CA SER A 14 -2.70 -13.15 -1.16
C SER A 14 -1.99 -14.00 -0.22
N HIS A 15 -2.79 -14.57 0.53
CA HIS A 15 -2.13 -15.36 1.45
C HIS A 15 -1.33 -16.33 0.80
N THR A 16 -1.34 -16.36 -0.28
CA THR A 16 -0.53 -17.26 -0.93
C THR A 16 0.71 -16.96 -0.25
N GLY A 17 0.73 -15.87 0.41
CA GLY A 17 1.77 -15.72 1.27
C GLY A 17 3.14 -15.57 0.81
N ASP A 18 3.50 -16.21 -0.08
CA ASP A 18 4.80 -16.13 -0.48
C ASP A 18 5.11 -14.89 -1.15
N VAL A 19 4.23 -14.29 -1.80
CA VAL A 19 4.54 -13.11 -2.50
C VAL A 19 4.08 -11.88 -1.83
N GLY A 20 3.42 -11.95 -0.75
CA GLY A 20 2.94 -10.78 -0.09
C GLY A 20 1.68 -10.26 -0.75
N TYR A 21 1.42 -8.97 -0.72
CA TYR A 21 0.19 -8.48 -1.30
C TYR A 21 0.37 -7.08 -1.86
N ALA A 22 -0.60 -6.61 -2.59
CA ALA A 22 -0.60 -5.29 -3.17
C ALA A 22 -2.00 -4.71 -3.11
N ALA A 23 -2.11 -3.43 -2.96
CA ALA A 23 -3.41 -2.76 -2.93
C ALA A 23 -3.25 -1.31 -3.36
N ASP A 24 -4.32 -0.73 -3.91
CA ASP A 24 -4.33 0.67 -4.25
C ASP A 24 -5.36 1.34 -3.36
N ILE A 25 -5.03 2.48 -2.80
CA ILE A 25 -5.91 3.20 -1.88
C ILE A 25 -6.25 4.54 -2.51
N ALA A 26 -7.51 4.83 -2.69
CA ALA A 26 -7.95 6.07 -3.29
C ALA A 26 -7.50 7.23 -2.41
N CYS A 27 -6.90 8.24 -2.99
CA CYS A 27 -6.37 9.34 -2.24
C CYS A 27 -6.06 10.51 -3.16
N VAL A 28 -6.65 11.65 -2.94
CA VAL A 28 -6.41 12.78 -3.80
C VAL A 28 -5.75 13.98 -3.15
N GLY A 29 -5.78 14.14 -1.91
CA GLY A 29 -5.23 15.33 -1.26
C GLY A 29 -3.85 15.13 -0.69
N SER A 30 -3.08 16.18 -0.58
CA SER A 30 -1.75 16.07 -0.02
C SER A 30 -1.75 15.63 1.43
N ARG A 31 -2.70 16.14 2.19
CA ARG A 31 -2.74 15.79 3.58
C ARG A 31 -3.12 14.33 3.77
N ASP A 32 -4.10 13.88 2.98
CA ASP A 32 -4.51 12.49 3.07
C ASP A 32 -3.36 11.59 2.63
N ARG A 33 -2.59 12.04 1.64
CA ARG A 33 -1.49 11.28 1.17
C ARG A 33 -0.45 11.12 2.27
N TYR A 34 -0.19 12.17 3.00
CA TYR A 34 0.78 12.13 4.08
C TYR A 34 0.32 11.15 5.16
N ILE A 35 -0.95 11.23 5.53
CA ILE A 35 -1.49 10.37 6.57
C ILE A 35 -1.43 8.90 6.15
N ILE A 36 -1.81 8.63 4.92
CA ILE A 36 -1.81 7.25 4.45
C ILE A 36 -0.39 6.70 4.35
N VAL A 37 0.52 7.46 3.79
CA VAL A 37 1.88 6.99 3.65
C VAL A 37 2.50 6.74 5.03
N LYS A 38 2.23 7.63 5.97
CA LYS A 38 2.78 7.45 7.29
C LYS A 38 2.21 6.18 7.93
N ALA A 39 0.92 5.97 7.79
CA ALA A 39 0.30 4.79 8.36
C ALA A 39 0.84 3.52 7.74
N LEU A 40 1.08 3.54 6.43
CA LEU A 40 1.60 2.37 5.76
C LEU A 40 3.01 2.06 6.26
N MET A 41 3.81 3.07 6.44
CA MET A 41 5.14 2.85 6.94
C MET A 41 5.12 2.34 8.37
N ASP A 42 4.20 2.85 9.16
CA ASP A 42 4.10 2.43 10.55
C ASP A 42 3.73 0.94 10.69
N VAL A 43 3.01 0.41 9.75
CA VAL A 43 2.66 -1.00 9.84
C VAL A 43 3.61 -1.89 9.05
N GLY A 44 4.68 -1.33 8.54
CA GLY A 44 5.69 -2.16 7.88
C GLY A 44 5.59 -2.32 6.38
N ILE A 45 4.75 -1.57 5.74
CA ILE A 45 4.68 -1.62 4.29
C ILE A 45 5.91 -0.90 3.77
N ASN A 46 6.67 -1.54 2.95
CA ASN A 46 7.94 -0.98 2.51
C ASN A 46 8.02 -0.69 1.02
N ARG A 47 6.93 -0.74 0.32
CA ARG A 47 6.93 -0.39 -1.09
C ARG A 47 5.70 0.45 -1.34
N ILE A 48 5.88 1.70 -1.71
CA ILE A 48 4.77 2.63 -1.85
C ILE A 48 4.88 3.37 -3.16
N GLY A 49 3.80 3.42 -3.91
CA GLY A 49 3.76 4.16 -5.17
C GLY A 49 2.77 5.30 -5.05
N ILE A 50 3.14 6.48 -5.48
CA ILE A 50 2.30 7.65 -5.36
C ILE A 50 1.69 8.01 -6.71
N GLY A 51 0.39 7.90 -6.83
CA GLY A 51 -0.32 8.29 -8.03
C GLY A 51 -1.05 9.58 -7.80
N LYS A 52 -1.67 10.14 -8.82
CA LYS A 52 -2.40 11.36 -8.66
C LYS A 52 -3.63 11.19 -7.80
N THR A 53 -4.30 10.09 -7.92
CA THR A 53 -5.56 9.88 -7.21
C THR A 53 -5.54 8.63 -6.36
N PHE A 54 -4.37 8.05 -6.16
CA PHE A 54 -4.28 6.82 -5.39
C PHE A 54 -2.88 6.61 -4.83
N ILE A 55 -2.78 5.73 -3.88
CA ILE A 55 -1.49 5.30 -3.36
C ILE A 55 -1.46 3.79 -3.48
N HIS A 56 -0.44 3.28 -4.14
CA HIS A 56 -0.26 1.85 -4.26
C HIS A 56 0.67 1.40 -3.13
N CYS A 57 0.40 0.26 -2.55
CA CYS A 57 1.28 -0.28 -1.53
C CYS A 57 1.42 -1.78 -1.73
N ASP A 58 2.58 -2.30 -1.45
CA ASP A 58 2.76 -3.74 -1.52
C ASP A 58 3.93 -4.19 -0.66
N VAL A 59 4.06 -5.50 -0.51
CA VAL A 59 5.14 -6.08 0.27
C VAL A 59 5.68 -7.26 -0.54
N ASP A 60 6.22 -7.01 -1.67
CA ASP A 60 6.72 -8.05 -2.55
C ASP A 60 8.17 -8.37 -2.22
N LYS A 61 8.42 -9.56 -1.73
CA LYS A 61 9.74 -9.95 -1.32
C LYS A 61 10.73 -10.07 -2.46
N ASN A 62 10.24 -10.14 -3.65
CA ASN A 62 11.12 -10.30 -4.79
C ASN A 62 11.53 -8.97 -5.41
N LYS A 63 11.11 -7.87 -4.84
CA LYS A 63 11.43 -6.56 -5.37
C LYS A 63 12.12 -5.72 -4.32
N ASP A 64 12.73 -4.62 -4.74
CA ASP A 64 13.46 -3.76 -3.84
C ASP A 64 12.57 -3.27 -2.71
N ALA A 65 13.06 -3.33 -1.50
CA ALA A 65 12.33 -2.90 -0.34
C ALA A 65 12.67 -1.45 -0.01
N ASN A 66 11.83 -0.85 0.77
CA ASN A 66 12.06 0.50 1.29
C ASN A 66 12.18 1.54 0.18
N VAL A 67 11.27 1.50 -0.74
CA VAL A 67 11.24 2.43 -1.86
C VAL A 67 9.90 3.13 -1.99
N ILE A 68 9.93 4.36 -2.47
CA ILE A 68 8.72 5.11 -2.79
C ILE A 68 8.93 5.65 -4.19
N TRP A 69 7.99 5.44 -5.08
CA TRP A 69 8.11 5.91 -6.45
C TRP A 69 6.88 6.69 -6.87
N LEU A 70 6.99 7.40 -7.97
CA LEU A 70 5.87 8.20 -8.47
C LEU A 70 5.34 7.58 -9.75
N TYR A 71 4.03 7.68 -9.90
CA TYR A 71 3.41 7.25 -11.14
C TYR A 71 3.14 8.52 -11.93
N ASN A 72 3.34 8.49 -13.20
CA ASN A 72 3.01 9.64 -14.00
C ASN A 72 1.72 9.43 -14.73
#